data_c64a4839b4718fc452e52abfe9789474
#
_entry.id   c64a4839b4718fc452e52abfe9789474
#
_cell.length_a   1.000
_cell.length_b   1.000
_cell.length_c   1.000
_cell.angle_alpha   90.00
_cell.angle_beta   90.00
_cell.angle_gamma   90.00
#
_symmetry.space_group_name_H-M   'P 1'
#
loop_
_entity.id
_entity.type
_entity.pdbx_description
1 polymer ?
#
loop_
_entity_poly.entity_id
_entity_poly.type
_entity_poly.pdbx_seq_one_letter_code
_entity_poly.pdbx_strand_id
1 'polypeptide(L)'
;MIVINKNKSEYFTRFPNKYIQCNIRKDIGVSRKFYIIYILIDKYRSYEDYSWITIRKVLDFYGYKTTKNKPKTVYEILDVLEYMINNKMIEVKQSLDSLSYDTGIEIKIIPENFDHPDKFSKITSSQLDAIMMSESSINKENLLMAFLYINSYIYMRPKDISGNEMMDSPQDKPEAFWKSIEKMSKELSMSKDTINQCIKYFVNPGDNIEPLLVKREVGSIQLDSSMPPKNLPNIYVLNKEGYQQEIEWALNKIVEIYSFDFNEVKGGKKK
;
A
#
# COMPACT_ATOMS: atom_id res chain seq x y z
N MET A 1 -8.18 21.09 9.03
CA MET A 1 -8.83 20.53 7.82
C MET A 1 -7.86 20.70 6.67
N ILE A 2 -7.18 19.63 6.26
CA ILE A 2 -6.28 19.66 5.09
C ILE A 2 -7.17 19.54 3.86
N VAL A 3 -7.41 20.68 3.19
CA VAL A 3 -8.13 20.71 1.91
C VAL A 3 -7.17 20.20 0.85
N ILE A 4 -7.38 18.98 0.37
CA ILE A 4 -6.68 18.44 -0.79
C ILE A 4 -7.08 19.30 -2.00
N ASN A 5 -6.13 20.09 -2.48
CA ASN A 5 -6.34 20.96 -3.64
C ASN A 5 -6.39 20.05 -4.89
N LYS A 6 -7.59 19.70 -5.35
CA LYS A 6 -7.87 18.74 -6.43
C LYS A 6 -7.25 19.09 -7.81
N ASN A 7 -6.60 20.26 -7.93
CA ASN A 7 -6.12 20.79 -9.22
C ASN A 7 -4.59 20.80 -9.41
N LYS A 8 -3.80 20.24 -8.48
CA LYS A 8 -2.37 20.03 -8.69
C LYS A 8 -2.14 18.53 -8.87
N SER A 9 -1.39 18.15 -9.89
CA SER A 9 -0.89 16.78 -10.04
C SER A 9 -0.16 16.39 -8.76
N GLU A 10 -0.80 15.54 -7.95
CA GLU A 10 -0.23 15.10 -6.68
C GLU A 10 0.96 14.18 -6.97
N TYR A 11 2.08 14.42 -6.29
CA TYR A 11 3.23 13.51 -6.37
C TYR A 11 2.84 12.12 -5.86
N PHE A 12 3.28 11.09 -6.58
CA PHE A 12 3.11 9.70 -6.18
C PHE A 12 4.39 8.90 -6.43
N THR A 13 4.65 7.95 -5.56
CA THR A 13 5.68 6.94 -5.76
C THR A 13 5.10 5.72 -6.47
N ARG A 14 5.86 5.20 -7.45
CA ARG A 14 5.60 3.90 -8.09
C ARG A 14 6.33 2.81 -7.32
N PHE A 15 5.60 2.05 -6.54
CA PHE A 15 6.20 1.00 -5.73
C PHE A 15 6.08 -0.37 -6.44
N PRO A 16 7.19 -1.10 -6.68
CA PRO A 16 7.16 -2.35 -7.45
C PRO A 16 6.38 -3.45 -6.74
N ASN A 17 5.37 -4.03 -7.42
CA ASN A 17 4.49 -5.04 -6.83
C ASN A 17 5.22 -6.32 -6.40
N LYS A 18 6.37 -6.65 -7.02
CA LYS A 18 7.18 -7.82 -6.65
C LYS A 18 7.63 -7.80 -5.17
N TYR A 19 7.85 -6.61 -4.59
CA TYR A 19 8.22 -6.47 -3.19
C TYR A 19 7.02 -6.44 -2.24
N ILE A 20 5.82 -6.21 -2.77
CA ILE A 20 4.59 -6.15 -1.97
C ILE A 20 3.89 -7.51 -1.93
N GLN A 21 3.84 -8.20 -3.07
CA GLN A 21 3.11 -9.45 -3.24
C GLN A 21 3.90 -10.69 -2.79
N CYS A 22 4.92 -10.47 -1.96
CA CYS A 22 5.73 -11.51 -1.33
C CYS A 22 5.88 -11.22 0.17
N ASN A 23 6.37 -12.19 0.93
CA ASN A 23 6.83 -11.94 2.29
C ASN A 23 8.27 -11.41 2.25
N ILE A 24 8.42 -10.10 2.28
CA ILE A 24 9.73 -9.44 2.09
C ILE A 24 10.81 -9.96 3.05
N ARG A 25 10.45 -10.28 4.30
CA ARG A 25 11.42 -10.83 5.27
C ARG A 25 11.83 -12.26 4.94
N LYS A 26 10.87 -13.09 4.52
CA LYS A 26 11.09 -14.51 4.27
C LYS A 26 11.69 -14.76 2.89
N ASP A 27 11.14 -14.11 1.88
CA ASP A 27 11.42 -14.42 0.47
C ASP A 27 12.61 -13.60 -0.05
N ILE A 28 12.85 -12.42 0.54
CA ILE A 28 13.90 -11.48 0.13
C ILE A 28 14.96 -11.30 1.24
N GLY A 29 14.62 -11.55 2.50
CA GLY A 29 15.55 -11.42 3.64
C GLY A 29 15.71 -10.00 4.17
N VAL A 30 14.85 -9.07 3.77
CA VAL A 30 14.96 -7.65 4.11
C VAL A 30 13.87 -7.20 5.07
N SER A 31 14.19 -6.24 5.93
CA SER A 31 13.23 -5.62 6.86
C SER A 31 12.11 -4.91 6.11
N ARG A 32 10.90 -4.87 6.72
CA ARG A 32 9.76 -4.09 6.22
C ARG A 32 10.02 -2.59 6.10
N LYS A 33 11.09 -2.09 6.69
CA LYS A 33 11.56 -0.71 6.51
C LYS A 33 11.93 -0.39 5.07
N PHE A 34 12.13 -1.41 4.25
CA PHE A 34 12.31 -1.27 2.81
C PHE A 34 11.21 -0.43 2.16
N TYR A 35 9.96 -0.62 2.56
CA TYR A 35 8.83 0.12 1.96
C TYR A 35 8.99 1.62 2.11
N ILE A 36 9.24 2.09 3.33
CA ILE A 36 9.35 3.53 3.56
C ILE A 36 10.66 4.10 3.02
N ILE A 37 11.76 3.36 3.14
CA ILE A 37 13.05 3.82 2.62
C ILE A 37 12.96 4.01 1.10
N TYR A 38 12.39 3.04 0.39
CA TYR A 38 12.13 3.15 -1.05
C TYR A 38 11.28 4.38 -1.38
N ILE A 39 10.15 4.57 -0.67
CA ILE A 39 9.24 5.70 -0.88
C ILE A 39 9.94 7.03 -0.60
N LEU A 40 10.74 7.12 0.47
CA LEU A 40 11.46 8.35 0.78
C LEU A 40 12.54 8.67 -0.24
N ILE A 41 13.29 7.66 -0.70
CA ILE A 41 14.29 7.83 -1.76
C ILE A 41 13.61 8.37 -3.02
N ASP A 42 12.51 7.76 -3.46
CA ASP A 42 11.77 8.22 -4.64
C ASP A 42 11.15 9.60 -4.44
N LYS A 43 10.53 9.86 -3.28
CA LYS A 43 9.90 11.17 -2.95
C LYS A 43 10.88 12.34 -2.99
N TYR A 44 12.14 12.11 -2.62
CA TYR A 44 13.19 13.12 -2.60
C TYR A 44 14.14 13.04 -3.79
N ARG A 45 13.77 12.27 -4.81
CA ARG A 45 14.52 12.14 -6.06
C ARG A 45 14.55 13.47 -6.79
N SER A 46 15.76 13.90 -7.15
CA SER A 46 15.99 15.04 -8.03
C SER A 46 15.81 14.63 -9.49
N TYR A 47 15.81 15.63 -10.37
CA TYR A 47 15.76 15.39 -11.81
C TYR A 47 16.98 14.61 -12.35
N GLU A 48 18.11 14.64 -11.62
CA GLU A 48 19.36 13.94 -11.98
C GLU A 48 19.51 12.59 -11.28
N ASP A 49 18.40 11.99 -10.79
CA ASP A 49 18.38 10.71 -10.09
C ASP A 49 19.17 10.68 -8.77
N TYR A 50 19.31 11.82 -8.11
CA TYR A 50 19.85 11.88 -6.75
C TYR A 50 18.75 12.07 -5.72
N SER A 51 18.94 11.47 -4.56
CA SER A 51 18.07 11.63 -3.39
C SER A 51 18.88 11.89 -2.12
N TRP A 52 18.26 12.53 -1.13
CA TRP A 52 18.86 12.86 0.15
C TRP A 52 17.94 12.45 1.28
N ILE A 53 18.38 11.49 2.06
CA ILE A 53 17.65 11.04 3.25
C ILE A 53 18.57 11.05 4.47
N THR A 54 17.98 10.95 5.67
CA THR A 54 18.72 10.72 6.92
C THR A 54 18.09 9.54 7.65
N ILE A 55 18.86 8.87 8.50
CA ILE A 55 18.33 7.83 9.39
C ILE A 55 17.23 8.42 10.28
N ARG A 56 17.41 9.64 10.80
CA ARG A 56 16.38 10.37 11.58
C ARG A 56 15.08 10.46 10.84
N LYS A 57 15.08 10.84 9.57
CA LYS A 57 13.87 11.00 8.76
C LYS A 57 13.06 9.71 8.63
N VAL A 58 13.75 8.57 8.48
CA VAL A 58 13.11 7.25 8.47
C VAL A 58 12.51 6.91 9.85
N LEU A 59 13.22 7.23 10.92
CA LEU A 59 12.73 6.99 12.29
C LEU A 59 11.53 7.87 12.63
N ASP A 60 11.60 9.15 12.30
CA ASP A 60 10.51 10.13 12.53
C ASP A 60 9.25 9.73 11.79
N PHE A 61 9.41 9.20 10.57
CA PHE A 61 8.30 8.66 9.81
C PHE A 61 7.52 7.59 10.59
N TYR A 62 8.19 6.73 11.31
CA TYR A 62 7.55 5.71 12.16
C TYR A 62 7.23 6.18 13.58
N GLY A 63 7.56 7.43 13.93
CA GLY A 63 7.40 7.96 15.29
C GLY A 63 8.38 7.35 16.30
N TYR A 64 9.52 6.82 15.84
CA TYR A 64 10.57 6.29 16.73
C TYR A 64 11.45 7.41 17.26
N LYS A 65 11.67 7.40 18.57
CA LYS A 65 12.60 8.34 19.21
C LYS A 65 14.05 7.92 18.97
N THR A 66 14.91 8.90 18.70
CA THR A 66 16.37 8.67 18.68
C THR A 66 16.91 8.50 20.08
N THR A 67 17.78 7.52 20.28
CA THR A 67 18.44 7.23 21.56
C THR A 67 19.95 7.31 21.40
N LYS A 68 20.71 7.46 22.52
CA LYS A 68 22.19 7.51 22.49
C LYS A 68 22.83 6.25 21.88
N ASN A 69 22.23 5.09 22.14
CA ASN A 69 22.66 3.82 21.53
C ASN A 69 21.83 3.59 20.27
N LYS A 70 22.50 3.19 19.18
CA LYS A 70 21.79 2.84 17.94
C LYS A 70 20.87 1.65 18.21
N PRO A 71 19.53 1.83 18.19
CA PRO A 71 18.61 0.72 18.43
C PRO A 71 18.64 -0.24 17.24
N LYS A 72 18.12 -1.46 17.46
CA LYS A 72 17.94 -2.48 16.40
C LYS A 72 17.33 -1.91 15.11
N THR A 73 16.41 -0.95 15.24
CA THR A 73 15.76 -0.27 14.12
C THR A 73 16.75 0.44 13.19
N VAL A 74 17.85 0.99 13.72
CA VAL A 74 18.87 1.65 12.88
C VAL A 74 19.62 0.60 12.05
N TYR A 75 20.00 -0.52 12.65
CA TYR A 75 20.64 -1.61 11.90
C TYR A 75 19.72 -2.15 10.80
N GLU A 76 18.41 -2.30 11.08
CA GLU A 76 17.43 -2.70 10.05
C GLU A 76 17.34 -1.67 8.90
N ILE A 77 17.56 -0.37 9.15
CA ILE A 77 17.63 0.65 8.09
C ILE A 77 18.91 0.49 7.28
N LEU A 78 20.06 0.29 7.95
CA LEU A 78 21.34 0.08 7.28
C LEU A 78 21.33 -1.19 6.43
N ASP A 79 20.80 -2.30 6.96
CA ASP A 79 20.63 -3.57 6.22
C ASP A 79 19.79 -3.37 4.94
N VAL A 80 18.75 -2.53 5.00
CA VAL A 80 17.94 -2.19 3.81
C VAL A 80 18.75 -1.42 2.78
N LEU A 81 19.50 -0.42 3.21
CA LEU A 81 20.37 0.35 2.30
C LEU A 81 21.44 -0.55 1.67
N GLU A 82 22.06 -1.41 2.46
CA GLU A 82 23.03 -2.39 1.98
C GLU A 82 22.42 -3.34 0.94
N TYR A 83 21.21 -3.86 1.23
CA TYR A 83 20.45 -4.66 0.25
C TYR A 83 20.24 -3.90 -1.07
N MET A 84 19.82 -2.63 -1.01
CA MET A 84 19.58 -1.82 -2.21
C MET A 84 20.87 -1.57 -3.00
N ILE A 85 22.01 -1.38 -2.31
CA ILE A 85 23.35 -1.23 -2.93
C ILE A 85 23.74 -2.54 -3.61
N ASN A 86 23.65 -3.67 -2.90
CA ASN A 86 24.04 -4.99 -3.42
C ASN A 86 23.20 -5.42 -4.63
N ASN A 87 21.95 -4.96 -4.70
CA ASN A 87 21.07 -5.18 -5.85
C ASN A 87 21.15 -4.09 -6.92
N LYS A 88 22.15 -3.20 -6.81
CA LYS A 88 22.39 -2.12 -7.76
C LYS A 88 21.18 -1.22 -8.01
N MET A 89 20.32 -1.06 -7.01
CA MET A 89 19.19 -0.13 -7.07
C MET A 89 19.65 1.30 -6.79
N ILE A 90 20.66 1.43 -5.94
CA ILE A 90 21.23 2.72 -5.53
C ILE A 90 22.76 2.61 -5.40
N GLU A 91 23.42 3.75 -5.47
CA GLU A 91 24.81 3.96 -5.06
C GLU A 91 24.84 4.95 -3.89
N VAL A 92 25.68 4.68 -2.89
CA VAL A 92 25.91 5.56 -1.74
C VAL A 92 27.40 5.78 -1.61
N LYS A 93 27.84 7.05 -1.53
CA LYS A 93 29.27 7.39 -1.41
C LYS A 93 29.82 7.20 -0.01
N GLN A 94 28.97 7.41 1.02
CA GLN A 94 29.37 7.32 2.40
C GLN A 94 29.45 5.87 2.85
N SER A 95 30.38 5.58 3.78
CA SER A 95 30.36 4.30 4.50
C SER A 95 29.14 4.23 5.42
N LEU A 96 28.34 3.18 5.30
CA LEU A 96 27.13 3.00 6.12
C LEU A 96 27.46 2.92 7.63
N ASP A 97 28.61 2.33 8.00
CA ASP A 97 29.03 2.17 9.40
C ASP A 97 29.29 3.51 10.09
N SER A 98 29.68 4.54 9.32
CA SER A 98 30.02 5.87 9.84
C SER A 98 28.82 6.80 9.98
N LEU A 99 27.62 6.39 9.53
CA LEU A 99 26.46 7.26 9.52
C LEU A 99 25.93 7.55 10.93
N SER A 100 25.71 8.83 11.22
CA SER A 100 24.95 9.30 12.38
C SER A 100 23.47 9.47 12.00
N TYR A 101 22.62 9.72 13.00
CA TYR A 101 21.18 9.93 12.76
C TYR A 101 20.89 11.06 11.77
N ASP A 102 21.66 12.14 11.82
CA ASP A 102 21.45 13.38 11.09
C ASP A 102 22.37 13.50 9.87
N THR A 103 23.26 12.55 9.65
CA THR A 103 24.11 12.55 8.46
C THR A 103 23.23 12.43 7.21
N GLY A 104 23.34 13.42 6.32
CA GLY A 104 22.71 13.36 5.01
C GLY A 104 23.34 12.24 4.18
N ILE A 105 22.54 11.28 3.77
CA ILE A 105 22.96 10.18 2.90
C ILE A 105 22.65 10.62 1.48
N GLU A 106 23.71 10.86 0.71
CA GLU A 106 23.58 11.12 -0.74
C GLU A 106 23.43 9.79 -1.46
N ILE A 107 22.30 9.62 -2.11
CA ILE A 107 21.92 8.42 -2.82
C ILE A 107 21.80 8.74 -4.29
N LYS A 108 22.56 8.04 -5.13
CA LYS A 108 22.35 8.03 -6.57
C LYS A 108 21.45 6.85 -6.92
N ILE A 109 20.33 7.12 -7.53
CA ILE A 109 19.36 6.12 -7.99
C ILE A 109 19.86 5.54 -9.32
N ILE A 110 19.73 4.22 -9.48
CA ILE A 110 20.01 3.51 -10.72
C ILE A 110 18.64 3.11 -11.31
N PRO A 111 18.07 3.92 -12.24
CA PRO A 111 16.69 3.78 -12.69
C PRO A 111 16.34 2.39 -13.21
N GLU A 112 17.26 1.74 -13.93
CA GLU A 112 17.06 0.43 -14.56
C GLU A 112 16.75 -0.67 -13.53
N ASN A 113 17.25 -0.51 -12.29
CA ASN A 113 17.06 -1.47 -11.21
C ASN A 113 16.12 -0.98 -10.12
N PHE A 114 15.97 0.34 -9.98
CA PHE A 114 15.08 0.97 -9.00
C PHE A 114 13.65 1.07 -9.53
N ASP A 115 13.50 1.62 -10.73
CA ASP A 115 12.20 1.80 -11.38
C ASP A 115 11.79 0.48 -12.06
N HIS A 116 10.70 -0.11 -11.63
CA HIS A 116 10.13 -1.31 -12.24
C HIS A 116 8.88 -0.93 -13.03
N PRO A 117 8.95 -0.80 -14.38
CA PRO A 117 7.84 -0.27 -15.18
C PRO A 117 6.63 -1.20 -15.27
N ASP A 118 6.80 -2.52 -15.14
CA ASP A 118 5.79 -3.46 -15.59
C ASP A 118 4.62 -3.65 -14.62
N LYS A 119 4.88 -3.67 -13.30
CA LYS A 119 3.83 -3.85 -12.29
C LYS A 119 4.17 -3.08 -11.03
N PHE A 120 3.46 -2.00 -10.82
CA PHE A 120 3.65 -1.13 -9.66
C PHE A 120 2.33 -0.71 -9.05
N SER A 121 2.38 -0.37 -7.78
CA SER A 121 1.31 0.32 -7.05
C SER A 121 1.66 1.78 -6.91
N LYS A 122 0.66 2.65 -7.03
CA LYS A 122 0.84 4.08 -6.76
C LYS A 122 0.49 4.35 -5.30
N ILE A 123 1.35 5.09 -4.61
CA ILE A 123 1.02 5.69 -3.33
C ILE A 123 1.22 7.20 -3.44
N THR A 124 0.17 7.97 -3.19
CA THR A 124 0.23 9.42 -3.25
C THR A 124 0.77 10.01 -1.94
N SER A 125 1.25 11.26 -2.00
CA SER A 125 1.72 11.94 -0.79
C SER A 125 0.62 12.06 0.26
N SER A 126 -0.62 12.35 -0.13
CA SER A 126 -1.75 12.44 0.82
C SER A 126 -2.09 11.10 1.47
N GLN A 127 -2.04 9.99 0.70
CA GLN A 127 -2.24 8.65 1.25
C GLN A 127 -1.13 8.28 2.24
N LEU A 128 0.11 8.62 1.90
CA LEU A 128 1.24 8.40 2.79
C LEU A 128 1.11 9.22 4.08
N ASP A 129 0.80 10.50 3.96
CA ASP A 129 0.61 11.40 5.10
C ASP A 129 -0.56 10.93 6.00
N ALA A 130 -1.67 10.47 5.42
CA ALA A 130 -2.79 9.89 6.18
C ALA A 130 -2.36 8.67 7.01
N ILE A 131 -1.53 7.78 6.46
CA ILE A 131 -0.97 6.65 7.20
C ILE A 131 -0.05 7.13 8.33
N MET A 132 0.76 8.17 8.07
CA MET A 132 1.75 8.67 9.00
C MET A 132 1.16 9.47 10.16
N MET A 133 0.10 10.24 9.88
CA MET A 133 -0.63 11.00 10.88
C MET A 133 -1.55 10.13 11.74
N SER A 134 -1.60 8.82 11.48
CA SER A 134 -2.40 7.91 12.28
C SER A 134 -2.03 8.01 13.77
N GLU A 135 -2.97 8.43 14.58
CA GLU A 135 -2.92 8.39 16.05
C GLU A 135 -3.28 7.00 16.61
N SER A 136 -3.64 6.08 15.72
CA SER A 136 -4.00 4.72 16.11
C SER A 136 -2.82 4.00 16.78
N SER A 137 -3.10 3.07 17.68
CA SER A 137 -2.10 2.19 18.30
C SER A 137 -1.51 1.17 17.32
N ILE A 138 -1.97 1.17 16.06
CA ILE A 138 -1.50 0.26 15.01
C ILE A 138 -0.10 0.68 14.57
N ASN A 139 0.81 -0.28 14.49
CA ASN A 139 2.15 -0.03 13.95
C ASN A 139 2.05 0.50 12.51
N LYS A 140 2.67 1.65 12.24
CA LYS A 140 2.66 2.33 10.93
C LYS A 140 3.29 1.49 9.81
N GLU A 141 4.25 0.63 10.13
CA GLU A 141 4.78 -0.38 9.20
C GLU A 141 3.68 -1.33 8.71
N ASN A 142 2.82 -1.79 9.64
CA ASN A 142 1.72 -2.68 9.30
C ASN A 142 0.65 -1.95 8.46
N LEU A 143 0.34 -0.69 8.81
CA LEU A 143 -0.57 0.13 8.01
C LEU A 143 -0.03 0.31 6.59
N LEU A 144 1.22 0.78 6.44
CA LEU A 144 1.82 0.99 5.14
C LEU A 144 1.83 -0.30 4.30
N MET A 145 2.28 -1.41 4.89
CA MET A 145 2.35 -2.69 4.19
C MET A 145 0.96 -3.20 3.79
N ALA A 146 -0.04 -3.11 4.67
CA ALA A 146 -1.40 -3.55 4.36
C ALA A 146 -2.03 -2.69 3.25
N PHE A 147 -1.81 -1.37 3.29
CA PHE A 147 -2.30 -0.47 2.25
C PHE A 147 -1.66 -0.76 0.89
N LEU A 148 -0.33 -0.84 0.83
CA LEU A 148 0.41 -1.18 -0.40
C LEU A 148 -0.03 -2.53 -0.95
N TYR A 149 -0.24 -3.53 -0.08
CA TYR A 149 -0.72 -4.85 -0.49
C TYR A 149 -2.10 -4.77 -1.15
N ILE A 150 -3.07 -4.11 -0.51
CA ILE A 150 -4.42 -3.93 -1.10
C ILE A 150 -4.27 -3.22 -2.45
N ASN A 151 -3.52 -2.14 -2.50
CA ASN A 151 -3.32 -1.34 -3.70
C ASN A 151 -2.63 -2.13 -4.82
N SER A 152 -1.72 -3.06 -4.50
CA SER A 152 -1.01 -3.88 -5.48
C SER A 152 -1.89 -4.88 -6.24
N TYR A 153 -3.09 -5.14 -5.74
CA TYR A 153 -4.07 -6.01 -6.39
C TYR A 153 -5.23 -5.24 -7.03
N ILE A 154 -5.31 -3.94 -6.79
CA ILE A 154 -6.27 -3.09 -7.49
C ILE A 154 -5.74 -2.85 -8.90
N TYR A 155 -6.50 -3.28 -9.91
CA TYR A 155 -6.18 -2.95 -11.29
C TYR A 155 -6.35 -1.43 -11.48
N MET A 156 -5.34 -0.79 -12.04
CA MET A 156 -5.40 0.63 -12.37
C MET A 156 -5.53 0.78 -13.87
N ARG A 157 -6.66 1.32 -14.33
CA ARG A 157 -6.85 1.57 -15.77
C ARG A 157 -5.83 2.58 -16.28
N PRO A 158 -5.21 2.31 -17.43
CA PRO A 158 -4.32 3.28 -18.06
C PRO A 158 -5.11 4.54 -18.44
N LYS A 159 -4.48 5.69 -18.23
CA LYS A 159 -5.04 7.00 -18.58
C LYS A 159 -4.14 7.66 -19.62
N ASP A 160 -4.77 8.45 -20.51
CA ASP A 160 -4.04 9.31 -21.45
C ASP A 160 -3.36 10.50 -20.74
N ILE A 161 -2.65 11.33 -21.49
CA ILE A 161 -1.94 12.52 -20.99
C ILE A 161 -2.92 13.54 -20.36
N SER A 162 -4.17 13.55 -20.79
CA SER A 162 -5.23 14.42 -20.26
C SER A 162 -5.93 13.84 -19.03
N GLY A 163 -5.56 12.61 -18.61
CA GLY A 163 -6.13 11.94 -17.45
C GLY A 163 -7.41 11.15 -17.75
N ASN A 164 -7.84 11.03 -19.02
CA ASN A 164 -8.99 10.23 -19.41
C ASN A 164 -8.59 8.75 -19.52
N GLU A 165 -9.53 7.85 -19.23
CA GLU A 165 -9.32 6.42 -19.44
C GLU A 165 -9.08 6.11 -20.93
N MET A 166 -8.08 5.32 -21.22
CA MET A 166 -7.82 4.90 -22.61
C MET A 166 -8.96 4.01 -23.11
N MET A 167 -9.36 4.20 -24.37
CA MET A 167 -10.48 3.46 -24.99
C MET A 167 -10.32 1.94 -24.94
N ASP A 168 -9.07 1.46 -24.95
CA ASP A 168 -8.74 0.02 -24.89
C ASP A 168 -8.67 -0.54 -23.46
N SER A 169 -9.00 0.26 -22.44
CA SER A 169 -9.01 -0.21 -21.06
C SER A 169 -10.09 -1.27 -20.88
N PRO A 170 -9.75 -2.46 -20.33
CA PRO A 170 -10.73 -3.49 -20.09
C PRO A 170 -11.74 -3.03 -19.02
N GLN A 171 -12.94 -2.63 -19.48
CA GLN A 171 -14.02 -2.17 -18.61
C GLN A 171 -14.60 -3.28 -17.72
N ASP A 172 -14.29 -4.54 -18.05
CA ASP A 172 -14.69 -5.71 -17.27
C ASP A 172 -13.79 -5.99 -16.07
N LYS A 173 -12.68 -5.23 -15.89
CA LYS A 173 -11.79 -5.34 -14.73
C LYS A 173 -12.05 -4.19 -13.75
N PRO A 174 -12.72 -4.46 -12.62
CA PRO A 174 -12.96 -3.43 -11.62
C PRO A 174 -11.65 -3.03 -10.91
N GLU A 175 -11.49 -1.75 -10.64
CA GLU A 175 -10.43 -1.23 -9.79
C GLU A 175 -10.76 -1.49 -8.32
N ALA A 176 -10.83 -2.76 -7.96
CA ALA A 176 -11.27 -3.22 -6.66
C ALA A 176 -10.44 -4.39 -6.14
N PHE A 177 -10.45 -4.56 -4.82
CA PHE A 177 -9.79 -5.63 -4.09
C PHE A 177 -10.83 -6.43 -3.29
N TRP A 178 -10.81 -7.78 -3.37
CA TRP A 178 -11.75 -8.67 -2.65
C TRP A 178 -11.11 -9.96 -2.14
N LYS A 179 -9.83 -9.94 -1.78
CA LYS A 179 -9.23 -11.10 -1.10
C LYS A 179 -9.71 -11.22 0.34
N SER A 180 -9.81 -12.44 0.83
CA SER A 180 -10.18 -12.71 2.21
C SER A 180 -9.11 -12.23 3.21
N ILE A 181 -9.54 -11.85 4.41
CA ILE A 181 -8.65 -11.50 5.52
C ILE A 181 -7.67 -12.63 5.84
N GLU A 182 -8.12 -13.87 5.71
CA GLU A 182 -7.26 -15.05 5.92
C GLU A 182 -6.10 -15.12 4.92
N LYS A 183 -6.39 -14.85 3.63
CA LYS A 183 -5.37 -14.81 2.59
C LYS A 183 -4.39 -13.68 2.81
N MET A 184 -4.88 -12.48 3.15
CA MET A 184 -4.04 -11.34 3.53
C MET A 184 -3.13 -11.67 4.71
N SER A 185 -3.70 -12.25 5.78
CA SER A 185 -2.98 -12.65 6.99
C SER A 185 -1.82 -13.59 6.68
N LYS A 186 -2.06 -14.60 5.84
CA LYS A 186 -1.04 -15.56 5.42
C LYS A 186 0.06 -14.91 4.56
N GLU A 187 -0.32 -14.14 3.55
CA GLU A 187 0.62 -13.55 2.59
C GLU A 187 1.46 -12.43 3.24
N LEU A 188 0.85 -11.63 4.13
CA LEU A 188 1.55 -10.55 4.84
C LEU A 188 2.25 -10.99 6.13
N SER A 189 2.03 -12.23 6.59
CA SER A 189 2.48 -12.69 7.92
C SER A 189 2.07 -11.74 9.04
N MET A 190 0.80 -11.35 9.03
CA MET A 190 0.15 -10.54 10.05
C MET A 190 -1.02 -11.31 10.65
N SER A 191 -1.35 -11.06 11.92
CA SER A 191 -2.58 -11.62 12.50
C SER A 191 -3.83 -11.10 11.80
N LYS A 192 -4.91 -11.90 11.78
CA LYS A 192 -6.21 -11.47 11.24
C LYS A 192 -6.71 -10.19 11.93
N ASP A 193 -6.47 -10.07 13.23
CA ASP A 193 -6.86 -8.90 14.02
C ASP A 193 -6.09 -7.65 13.60
N THR A 194 -4.78 -7.77 13.36
CA THR A 194 -3.97 -6.66 12.83
C THR A 194 -4.47 -6.21 11.46
N ILE A 195 -4.78 -7.15 10.56
CA ILE A 195 -5.35 -6.83 9.25
C ILE A 195 -6.70 -6.11 9.38
N ASN A 196 -7.59 -6.63 10.25
CA ASN A 196 -8.90 -6.01 10.49
C ASN A 196 -8.75 -4.57 11.04
N GLN A 197 -7.82 -4.35 11.97
CA GLN A 197 -7.53 -3.02 12.49
C GLN A 197 -7.01 -2.08 11.40
N CYS A 198 -6.09 -2.54 10.54
CA CYS A 198 -5.61 -1.76 9.40
C CYS A 198 -6.76 -1.37 8.46
N ILE A 199 -7.60 -2.34 8.08
CA ILE A 199 -8.75 -2.08 7.21
C ILE A 199 -9.74 -1.12 7.86
N LYS A 200 -10.03 -1.29 9.16
CA LYS A 200 -10.90 -0.38 9.91
C LYS A 200 -10.36 1.06 9.84
N TYR A 201 -9.05 1.22 10.02
CA TYR A 201 -8.41 2.53 9.89
C TYR A 201 -8.53 3.09 8.46
N PHE A 202 -8.31 2.30 7.42
CA PHE A 202 -8.40 2.79 6.03
C PHE A 202 -9.80 3.21 5.64
N VAL A 203 -10.82 2.58 6.20
CA VAL A 203 -12.24 2.88 5.91
C VAL A 203 -12.77 4.00 6.79
N ASN A 204 -12.27 4.09 8.02
CA ASN A 204 -12.67 5.13 8.98
C ASN A 204 -11.46 5.55 9.83
N PRO A 205 -10.60 6.43 9.32
CA PRO A 205 -9.38 6.85 10.01
C PRO A 205 -9.62 7.79 11.20
N GLY A 206 -10.85 8.20 11.45
CA GLY A 206 -11.21 9.18 12.47
C GLY A 206 -11.42 10.58 11.92
N ASP A 207 -11.63 11.53 12.83
CA ASP A 207 -11.91 12.92 12.47
C ASP A 207 -10.71 13.56 11.75
N ASN A 208 -10.99 14.37 10.74
CA ASN A 208 -10.02 15.16 9.96
C ASN A 208 -9.11 14.39 8.97
N ILE A 209 -9.26 13.09 8.80
CA ILE A 209 -8.54 12.31 7.79
C ILE A 209 -9.55 11.70 6.83
N GLU A 210 -9.39 11.92 5.54
CA GLU A 210 -10.24 11.27 4.54
C GLU A 210 -9.99 9.75 4.51
N PRO A 211 -11.04 8.92 4.41
CA PRO A 211 -10.87 7.49 4.20
C PRO A 211 -9.99 7.19 3.00
N LEU A 212 -9.09 6.23 3.15
CA LEU A 212 -8.25 5.74 2.03
C LEU A 212 -9.00 4.75 1.15
N LEU A 213 -9.89 3.98 1.76
CA LEU A 213 -10.68 2.95 1.12
C LEU A 213 -12.16 3.11 1.40
N VAL A 214 -12.98 2.74 0.44
CA VAL A 214 -14.41 2.47 0.63
C VAL A 214 -14.61 0.97 0.69
N LYS A 215 -15.38 0.50 1.68
CA LYS A 215 -15.72 -0.92 1.88
C LYS A 215 -17.17 -1.19 1.50
N ARG A 216 -17.41 -2.24 0.73
CA ARG A 216 -18.73 -2.84 0.52
C ARG A 216 -18.77 -4.23 1.12
N GLU A 217 -19.69 -4.45 2.06
CA GLU A 217 -20.00 -5.77 2.60
C GLU A 217 -20.89 -6.51 1.61
N VAL A 218 -20.45 -7.69 1.17
CA VAL A 218 -21.20 -8.50 0.21
C VAL A 218 -22.15 -9.44 0.94
N GLY A 219 -21.77 -9.93 2.13
CA GLY A 219 -22.61 -10.81 2.94
C GLY A 219 -22.23 -12.29 2.82
N SER A 220 -23.21 -13.18 2.94
CA SER A 220 -23.00 -14.63 2.88
C SER A 220 -24.03 -15.29 1.96
N ILE A 221 -23.65 -16.41 1.37
CA ILE A 221 -24.51 -17.24 0.53
C ILE A 221 -24.60 -18.64 1.12
N GLN A 222 -25.78 -19.24 1.07
CA GLN A 222 -26.04 -20.62 1.43
C GLN A 222 -26.31 -21.42 0.14
N LEU A 223 -25.28 -22.12 -0.34
CA LEU A 223 -25.37 -22.90 -1.58
C LEU A 223 -26.16 -24.22 -1.41
N ASP A 224 -26.17 -24.73 -0.17
CA ASP A 224 -26.88 -25.95 0.19
C ASP A 224 -27.44 -25.77 1.61
N SER A 225 -28.70 -26.17 1.82
CA SER A 225 -29.38 -26.10 3.12
C SER A 225 -28.70 -26.96 4.22
N SER A 226 -27.94 -27.98 3.82
CA SER A 226 -27.18 -28.85 4.72
C SER A 226 -25.82 -28.29 5.13
N MET A 227 -25.32 -27.26 4.44
CA MET A 227 -24.04 -26.63 4.70
C MET A 227 -24.19 -25.27 5.39
N PRO A 228 -23.23 -24.87 6.25
CA PRO A 228 -23.26 -23.52 6.82
C PRO A 228 -23.10 -22.46 5.73
N PRO A 229 -23.67 -21.26 5.90
CA PRO A 229 -23.52 -20.17 4.96
C PRO A 229 -22.04 -19.83 4.73
N LYS A 230 -21.65 -19.66 3.48
CA LYS A 230 -20.29 -19.23 3.09
C LYS A 230 -20.23 -17.71 3.04
N ASN A 231 -19.35 -17.12 3.82
CA ASN A 231 -19.11 -15.69 3.76
C ASN A 231 -18.42 -15.33 2.44
N LEU A 232 -19.00 -14.36 1.74
CA LEU A 232 -18.39 -13.76 0.55
C LEU A 232 -17.35 -12.71 0.94
N PRO A 233 -16.32 -12.49 0.13
CA PRO A 233 -15.33 -11.48 0.42
C PRO A 233 -15.94 -10.08 0.36
N ASN A 234 -15.50 -9.19 1.25
CA ASN A 234 -15.82 -7.78 1.13
C ASN A 234 -15.07 -7.17 -0.05
N ILE A 235 -15.67 -6.14 -0.66
CA ILE A 235 -15.06 -5.35 -1.73
C ILE A 235 -14.44 -4.11 -1.10
N TYR A 236 -13.23 -3.77 -1.54
CA TYR A 236 -12.52 -2.56 -1.18
C TYR A 236 -12.09 -1.84 -2.43
N VAL A 237 -12.36 -0.56 -2.52
CA VAL A 237 -11.96 0.33 -3.61
C VAL A 237 -11.24 1.55 -3.04
N LEU A 238 -10.36 2.17 -3.81
CA LEU A 238 -9.77 3.44 -3.41
C LEU A 238 -10.88 4.50 -3.30
N ASN A 239 -10.77 5.36 -2.27
CA ASN A 239 -11.69 6.49 -2.11
C ASN A 239 -11.37 7.57 -3.15
N LYS A 240 -11.99 7.47 -4.31
CA LYS A 240 -11.85 8.38 -5.45
C LYS A 240 -13.20 8.62 -6.12
N GLU A 241 -13.27 9.61 -6.98
CA GLU A 241 -14.47 9.81 -7.81
C GLU A 241 -14.78 8.56 -8.65
N GLY A 242 -16.08 8.22 -8.76
CA GLY A 242 -16.54 7.06 -9.53
C GLY A 242 -16.38 5.69 -8.82
N TYR A 243 -15.98 5.64 -7.54
CA TYR A 243 -15.81 4.38 -6.82
C TYR A 243 -17.08 3.50 -6.77
N GLN A 244 -18.26 4.10 -6.85
CA GLN A 244 -19.53 3.36 -6.85
C GLN A 244 -19.60 2.39 -8.01
N GLN A 245 -19.21 2.82 -9.21
CA GLN A 245 -19.20 1.98 -10.39
C GLN A 245 -18.20 0.82 -10.26
N GLU A 246 -17.04 1.06 -9.67
CA GLU A 246 -16.06 0.01 -9.41
C GLU A 246 -16.61 -1.07 -8.46
N ILE A 247 -17.39 -0.67 -7.46
CA ILE A 247 -18.08 -1.60 -6.55
C ILE A 247 -19.10 -2.44 -7.32
N GLU A 248 -19.92 -1.83 -8.19
CA GLU A 248 -20.91 -2.55 -8.98
C GLU A 248 -20.27 -3.58 -9.92
N TRP A 249 -19.22 -3.19 -10.62
CA TRP A 249 -18.47 -4.12 -11.47
C TRP A 249 -17.82 -5.26 -10.67
N ALA A 250 -17.27 -4.96 -9.50
CA ALA A 250 -16.69 -5.97 -8.62
C ALA A 250 -17.77 -6.94 -8.07
N LEU A 251 -18.95 -6.44 -7.75
CA LEU A 251 -20.10 -7.27 -7.35
C LEU A 251 -20.49 -8.23 -8.46
N ASN A 252 -20.61 -7.76 -9.71
CA ASN A 252 -20.91 -8.59 -10.86
C ASN A 252 -19.87 -9.70 -11.08
N LYS A 253 -18.58 -9.37 -10.90
CA LYS A 253 -17.49 -10.37 -10.95
C LYS A 253 -17.57 -11.41 -9.83
N ILE A 254 -17.93 -11.00 -8.62
CA ILE A 254 -18.12 -11.94 -7.50
C ILE A 254 -19.29 -12.87 -7.78
N VAL A 255 -20.42 -12.33 -8.27
CA VAL A 255 -21.59 -13.14 -8.70
C VAL A 255 -21.18 -14.17 -9.75
N GLU A 256 -20.45 -13.74 -10.78
CA GLU A 256 -19.96 -14.63 -11.83
C GLU A 256 -19.02 -15.72 -11.28
N ILE A 257 -18.03 -15.35 -10.44
CA ILE A 257 -17.06 -16.29 -9.88
C ILE A 257 -17.71 -17.34 -8.96
N TYR A 258 -18.70 -16.93 -8.17
CA TYR A 258 -19.35 -17.82 -7.22
C TYR A 258 -20.64 -18.44 -7.77
N SER A 259 -21.03 -18.11 -9.00
CA SER A 259 -22.20 -18.65 -9.72
C SER A 259 -23.49 -18.60 -8.90
N PHE A 260 -23.82 -17.43 -8.32
CA PHE A 260 -25.03 -17.24 -7.54
C PHE A 260 -25.84 -16.02 -8.02
N ASP A 261 -27.13 -15.99 -7.70
CA ASP A 261 -27.95 -14.77 -7.84
C ASP A 261 -27.73 -13.87 -6.60
N PHE A 262 -27.49 -12.57 -6.83
CA PHE A 262 -27.27 -11.61 -5.74
C PHE A 262 -28.49 -11.52 -4.78
N ASN A 263 -29.69 -11.86 -5.25
CA ASN A 263 -30.90 -11.90 -4.44
C ASN A 263 -30.85 -13.00 -3.35
N GLU A 264 -30.00 -14.01 -3.51
CA GLU A 264 -29.81 -15.10 -2.54
C GLU A 264 -28.84 -14.71 -1.41
N VAL A 265 -28.17 -13.58 -1.50
CA VAL A 265 -27.18 -13.13 -0.51
C VAL A 265 -27.87 -12.59 0.73
N LYS A 266 -27.58 -13.21 1.87
CA LYS A 266 -28.05 -12.77 3.21
C LYS A 266 -27.05 -11.77 3.82
N GLY A 267 -27.57 -10.68 4.39
CA GLY A 267 -26.77 -9.71 5.15
C GLY A 267 -26.03 -8.66 4.31
N GLY A 268 -26.17 -8.67 3.00
CA GLY A 268 -25.68 -7.58 2.15
C GLY A 268 -26.52 -6.31 2.39
N LYS A 269 -25.85 -5.19 2.72
CA LYS A 269 -26.56 -3.91 2.80
C LYS A 269 -26.93 -3.46 1.37
N LYS A 270 -28.21 -3.53 1.03
CA LYS A 270 -28.74 -2.79 -0.13
C LYS A 270 -28.60 -1.30 0.21
N LYS A 271 -27.90 -0.55 -0.61
CA LYS A 271 -28.04 0.91 -0.64
C LYS A 271 -28.86 1.30 -1.82
#